data_d88aa48461c5a1501955c70a18402083
#
_entry.id   d88aa48461c5a1501955c70a18402083
#
_cell.length_a   1.000
_cell.length_b   1.000
_cell.length_c   1.000
_cell.angle_alpha   90.00
_cell.angle_beta   90.00
_cell.angle_gamma   90.00
#
_symmetry.space_group_name_H-M   'P 1'
#
loop_
_entity.id
_entity.type
_entity.pdbx_description
1 polymer ?
#
loop_
_entity_poly.entity_id
_entity_poly.type
_entity_poly.pdbx_seq_one_letter_code
_entity_poly.pdbx_strand_id
1 'polypeptide(L)'
;EVRRRMNELVHELEPQLPFSNEVVRYNVSAAGIFNEATVDQKEKLCGKIYPWKQTRLVGDSVAGFQAATLGKPGVLVICGTGTSIIAGNLDSEFTHRGGWGPLLDDVGSAYWIAVKAIRAAIDDFEGTGPKTAITSTLCEWYEIKNIQGIVPIIYHPEFNRAKFAILASRLDKALGNTDDVYQGICREAGTEVGKLTIHTVEKSGLDISPMPVFFSGGVLLFNRRAQKAFEETLRERFQVMLSQPRLPTVLGSTMLALREAGVEITDKLVDQLNSTYRNVDELTKG
;
A
#
# COMPACT_ATOMS: atom_id res chain seq x y z
N GLU A 1 8.03 -14.15 -14.79
CA GLU A 1 8.72 -13.57 -13.62
C GLU A 1 8.10 -14.07 -12.30
N VAL A 2 6.86 -13.74 -11.96
CA VAL A 2 6.20 -14.10 -10.69
C VAL A 2 6.25 -15.60 -10.44
N ARG A 3 5.85 -16.42 -11.42
CA ARG A 3 5.88 -17.88 -11.32
C ARG A 3 7.29 -18.44 -11.06
N ARG A 4 8.31 -17.90 -11.75
CA ARG A 4 9.70 -18.30 -11.54
C ARG A 4 10.14 -18.00 -10.10
N ARG A 5 9.87 -16.80 -9.62
CA ARG A 5 10.24 -16.37 -8.28
C ARG A 5 9.52 -17.18 -7.18
N MET A 6 8.24 -17.49 -7.38
CA MET A 6 7.50 -18.34 -6.45
C MET A 6 8.11 -19.75 -6.37
N ASN A 7 8.48 -20.33 -7.50
CA ASN A 7 9.12 -21.65 -7.55
C ASN A 7 10.47 -21.65 -6.84
N GLU A 8 11.31 -20.64 -7.08
CA GLU A 8 12.59 -20.46 -6.41
C GLU A 8 12.39 -20.41 -4.88
N LEU A 9 11.46 -19.59 -4.39
CA LEU A 9 11.17 -19.46 -2.96
C LEU A 9 10.75 -20.79 -2.33
N VAL A 10 9.95 -21.60 -3.02
CA VAL A 10 9.51 -22.88 -2.47
C VAL A 10 10.64 -23.89 -2.46
N HIS A 11 11.42 -24.00 -3.53
CA HIS A 11 12.60 -24.86 -3.55
C HIS A 11 13.62 -24.49 -2.47
N GLU A 12 13.71 -23.20 -2.11
CA GLU A 12 14.56 -22.75 -1.00
C GLU A 12 13.97 -23.12 0.37
N LEU A 13 12.65 -23.09 0.51
CA LEU A 13 11.97 -23.28 1.81
C LEU A 13 11.65 -24.76 2.14
N GLU A 14 11.24 -25.56 1.14
CA GLU A 14 10.85 -26.96 1.38
C GLU A 14 11.92 -27.79 2.13
N PRO A 15 13.24 -27.71 1.78
CA PRO A 15 14.28 -28.44 2.50
C PRO A 15 14.47 -27.99 3.96
N GLN A 16 14.01 -26.78 4.31
CA GLN A 16 14.15 -26.20 5.63
C GLN A 16 12.97 -26.54 6.56
N LEU A 17 11.90 -27.11 6.00
CA LEU A 17 10.72 -27.47 6.79
C LEU A 17 11.01 -28.79 7.54
N PRO A 18 10.78 -28.82 8.87
CA PRO A 18 11.04 -30.02 9.68
C PRO A 18 10.12 -31.20 9.35
N PHE A 19 9.04 -30.96 8.57
CA PHE A 19 8.02 -31.94 8.21
C PHE A 19 7.70 -31.83 6.71
N SER A 20 8.48 -32.49 5.86
CA SER A 20 8.40 -32.36 4.40
C SER A 20 7.13 -32.97 3.76
N ASN A 21 6.28 -33.69 4.50
CA ASN A 21 5.22 -34.53 3.94
C ASN A 21 3.79 -34.05 4.21
N GLU A 22 3.57 -32.95 4.95
CA GLU A 22 2.22 -32.51 5.33
C GLU A 22 2.03 -30.99 5.27
N VAL A 23 2.33 -30.37 4.13
CA VAL A 23 1.90 -28.97 3.94
C VAL A 23 0.39 -28.94 3.74
N VAL A 24 -0.31 -28.42 4.74
CA VAL A 24 -1.78 -28.41 4.80
C VAL A 24 -2.37 -27.27 3.96
N ARG A 25 -1.71 -26.10 3.93
CA ARG A 25 -2.19 -24.91 3.22
C ARG A 25 -1.03 -24.06 2.74
N TYR A 26 -1.23 -23.48 1.56
CA TYR A 26 -0.39 -22.43 1.01
C TYR A 26 -1.18 -21.12 0.92
N ASN A 27 -0.62 -20.02 1.36
CA ASN A 27 -1.16 -18.71 1.06
C ASN A 27 -0.13 -17.87 0.34
N VAL A 28 -0.53 -17.32 -0.80
CA VAL A 28 0.29 -16.43 -1.62
C VAL A 28 -0.43 -15.10 -1.70
N SER A 29 0.28 -14.04 -1.37
CA SER A 29 -0.24 -12.68 -1.48
C SER A 29 0.57 -11.91 -2.52
N ALA A 30 -0.10 -11.39 -3.55
CA ALA A 30 0.57 -10.75 -4.68
C ALA A 30 -0.15 -9.49 -5.13
N ALA A 31 0.64 -8.47 -5.50
CA ALA A 31 0.12 -7.28 -6.16
C ALA A 31 -0.55 -7.63 -7.50
N GLY A 32 -1.60 -6.90 -7.86
CA GLY A 32 -2.36 -7.14 -9.09
C GLY A 32 -3.43 -8.22 -8.98
N ILE A 33 -3.63 -8.82 -7.82
CA ILE A 33 -4.79 -9.65 -7.49
C ILE A 33 -5.76 -8.79 -6.69
N PHE A 34 -6.99 -8.65 -7.20
CA PHE A 34 -8.08 -8.05 -6.45
C PHE A 34 -8.68 -9.11 -5.53
N ASN A 35 -8.77 -8.82 -4.24
CA ASN A 35 -9.32 -9.70 -3.23
C ASN A 35 -8.72 -11.12 -3.29
N GLU A 36 -9.37 -12.05 -3.99
CA GLU A 36 -8.91 -13.43 -4.18
C GLU A 36 -8.87 -13.81 -5.67
N ALA A 37 -7.85 -14.58 -6.05
CA ALA A 37 -7.66 -15.01 -7.41
C ALA A 37 -8.72 -16.05 -7.83
N THR A 38 -9.16 -15.95 -9.08
CA THR A 38 -9.99 -16.97 -9.72
C THR A 38 -9.21 -18.27 -9.92
N VAL A 39 -9.94 -19.37 -10.19
CA VAL A 39 -9.31 -20.67 -10.51
C VAL A 39 -8.31 -20.56 -11.65
N ASP A 40 -8.70 -19.87 -12.74
CA ASP A 40 -7.84 -19.65 -13.91
C ASP A 40 -6.56 -18.86 -13.58
N GLN A 41 -6.67 -17.84 -12.71
CA GLN A 41 -5.53 -17.08 -12.23
C GLN A 41 -4.60 -17.94 -11.38
N LYS A 42 -5.14 -18.76 -10.46
CA LYS A 42 -4.37 -19.70 -9.65
C LYS A 42 -3.63 -20.69 -10.54
N GLU A 43 -4.29 -21.28 -11.52
CA GLU A 43 -3.69 -22.25 -12.44
C GLU A 43 -2.56 -21.61 -13.27
N LYS A 44 -2.75 -20.39 -13.76
CA LYS A 44 -1.73 -19.66 -14.54
C LYS A 44 -0.53 -19.27 -13.69
N LEU A 45 -0.71 -18.84 -12.46
CA LEU A 45 0.34 -18.33 -11.58
C LEU A 45 1.05 -19.44 -10.81
N CYS A 46 0.32 -20.38 -10.23
CA CYS A 46 0.89 -21.46 -9.42
C CYS A 46 1.32 -22.66 -10.27
N GLY A 47 0.67 -22.92 -11.41
CA GLY A 47 0.98 -24.02 -12.30
C GLY A 47 0.83 -25.40 -11.63
N LYS A 48 1.63 -26.38 -12.11
CA LYS A 48 1.59 -27.76 -11.59
C LYS A 48 2.43 -27.99 -10.33
N ILE A 49 3.17 -27.00 -9.87
CA ILE A 49 4.19 -27.17 -8.81
C ILE A 49 3.56 -27.16 -7.41
N TYR A 50 2.45 -26.44 -7.28
CA TYR A 50 1.67 -26.44 -6.05
C TYR A 50 0.38 -27.23 -6.25
N PRO A 51 -0.10 -27.93 -5.25
CA PRO A 51 -1.48 -28.39 -5.25
C PRO A 51 -2.36 -27.13 -5.17
N TRP A 52 -2.59 -26.49 -6.35
CA TRP A 52 -3.32 -25.23 -6.46
C TRP A 52 -4.68 -25.23 -5.76
N LYS A 53 -5.27 -26.45 -5.57
CA LYS A 53 -6.49 -26.66 -4.77
C LYS A 53 -6.31 -26.35 -3.28
N GLN A 54 -5.08 -26.43 -2.77
CA GLN A 54 -4.73 -26.10 -1.38
C GLN A 54 -4.11 -24.72 -1.25
N THR A 55 -3.97 -23.99 -2.37
CA THR A 55 -3.38 -22.66 -2.40
C THR A 55 -4.46 -21.61 -2.39
N ARG A 56 -4.40 -20.70 -1.42
CA ARG A 56 -5.10 -19.43 -1.47
C ARG A 56 -4.20 -18.39 -2.11
N LEU A 57 -4.69 -17.70 -3.12
CA LEU A 57 -3.97 -16.61 -3.78
C LEU A 57 -4.82 -15.34 -3.68
N VAL A 58 -4.34 -14.38 -2.90
CA VAL A 58 -5.05 -13.14 -2.58
C VAL A 58 -4.23 -11.91 -2.97
N GLY A 59 -4.87 -10.75 -2.98
CA GLY A 59 -4.17 -9.47 -3.07
C GLY A 59 -3.28 -9.23 -1.85
N ASP A 60 -2.17 -8.55 -2.06
CA ASP A 60 -1.27 -8.12 -0.98
C ASP A 60 -1.98 -7.21 0.04
N SER A 61 -2.94 -6.40 -0.42
CA SER A 61 -3.80 -5.57 0.42
C SER A 61 -4.70 -6.39 1.37
N VAL A 62 -5.17 -7.59 0.95
CA VAL A 62 -5.93 -8.51 1.81
C VAL A 62 -5.05 -9.07 2.93
N ALA A 63 -3.82 -9.46 2.60
CA ALA A 63 -2.86 -9.87 3.62
C ALA A 63 -2.50 -8.71 4.57
N GLY A 64 -2.33 -7.50 4.01
CA GLY A 64 -2.12 -6.29 4.80
C GLY A 64 -3.28 -6.02 5.76
N PHE A 65 -4.53 -6.19 5.31
CA PHE A 65 -5.71 -6.04 6.14
C PHE A 65 -5.74 -7.09 7.27
N GLN A 66 -5.43 -8.35 6.98
CA GLN A 66 -5.31 -9.40 8.00
C GLN A 66 -4.24 -9.06 9.04
N ALA A 67 -3.06 -8.57 8.60
CA ALA A 67 -1.97 -8.16 9.50
C ALA A 67 -2.35 -6.97 10.39
N ALA A 68 -3.13 -6.03 9.86
CA ALA A 68 -3.56 -4.83 10.57
C ALA A 68 -4.66 -5.12 11.60
N THR A 69 -5.70 -5.84 11.18
CA THR A 69 -6.90 -6.06 11.98
C THR A 69 -6.84 -7.31 12.87
N LEU A 70 -5.86 -8.20 12.61
CA LEU A 70 -5.75 -9.52 13.25
C LEU A 70 -7.02 -10.37 13.08
N GLY A 71 -7.74 -10.15 11.97
CA GLY A 71 -9.00 -10.82 11.65
C GLY A 71 -10.25 -10.19 12.25
N LYS A 72 -10.13 -9.06 12.95
CA LYS A 72 -11.28 -8.31 13.51
C LYS A 72 -11.83 -7.34 12.46
N PRO A 73 -13.10 -6.90 12.61
CA PRO A 73 -13.64 -5.84 11.78
C PRO A 73 -12.84 -4.54 11.91
N GLY A 74 -12.63 -3.83 10.79
CA GLY A 74 -11.85 -2.60 10.81
C GLY A 74 -11.61 -2.02 9.42
N VAL A 75 -10.68 -1.09 9.35
CA VAL A 75 -10.28 -0.41 8.12
C VAL A 75 -8.75 -0.44 7.99
N LEU A 76 -8.26 -0.79 6.81
CA LEU A 76 -6.86 -0.59 6.44
C LEU A 76 -6.77 0.41 5.30
N VAL A 77 -5.92 1.42 5.46
CA VAL A 77 -5.58 2.41 4.44
C VAL A 77 -4.10 2.30 4.12
N ILE A 78 -3.78 1.89 2.91
CA ILE A 78 -2.41 1.87 2.38
C ILE A 78 -2.27 3.07 1.45
N CYS A 79 -1.39 4.02 1.79
CA CYS A 79 -1.09 5.19 0.97
C CYS A 79 0.43 5.37 0.85
N GLY A 80 1.00 4.74 -0.17
CA GLY A 80 2.42 4.73 -0.49
C GLY A 80 2.67 5.16 -1.93
N THR A 81 3.30 4.31 -2.73
CA THR A 81 3.44 4.51 -4.19
C THR A 81 2.08 4.59 -4.87
N GLY A 82 1.13 3.76 -4.47
CA GLY A 82 -0.29 3.78 -4.83
C GLY A 82 -1.18 3.90 -3.60
N THR A 83 -2.51 3.82 -3.81
CA THR A 83 -3.52 3.90 -2.75
C THR A 83 -4.45 2.69 -2.80
N SER A 84 -4.67 2.08 -1.63
CA SER A 84 -5.59 0.94 -1.47
C SER A 84 -6.26 1.00 -0.10
N ILE A 85 -7.56 0.78 -0.05
CA ILE A 85 -8.38 0.86 1.16
C ILE A 85 -9.25 -0.39 1.26
N ILE A 86 -9.25 -1.03 2.42
CA ILE A 86 -10.14 -2.13 2.75
C ILE A 86 -10.89 -1.80 4.02
N ALA A 87 -12.22 -1.98 4.00
CA ALA A 87 -13.08 -1.81 5.16
C ALA A 87 -14.06 -2.98 5.28
N GLY A 88 -14.28 -3.47 6.48
CA GLY A 88 -15.21 -4.56 6.74
C GLY A 88 -14.61 -5.67 7.60
N ASN A 89 -15.00 -6.91 7.31
CA ASN A 89 -14.52 -8.12 7.98
C ASN A 89 -14.24 -9.22 6.96
N LEU A 90 -13.04 -9.81 6.99
CA LEU A 90 -12.66 -10.89 6.04
C LEU A 90 -13.50 -12.17 6.20
N ASP A 91 -14.15 -12.36 7.35
CA ASP A 91 -14.98 -13.55 7.61
C ASP A 91 -16.41 -13.41 7.09
N SER A 92 -16.82 -12.20 6.72
CA SER A 92 -18.16 -11.93 6.18
C SER A 92 -18.07 -11.14 4.87
N GLU A 93 -18.15 -9.83 4.96
CA GLU A 93 -18.07 -8.94 3.82
C GLU A 93 -17.03 -7.85 4.07
N PHE A 94 -16.30 -7.50 3.04
CA PHE A 94 -15.43 -6.35 3.02
C PHE A 94 -15.49 -5.63 1.67
N THR A 95 -15.27 -4.34 1.71
CA THR A 95 -15.16 -3.50 0.52
C THR A 95 -13.70 -3.15 0.30
N HIS A 96 -13.23 -3.36 -0.92
CA HIS A 96 -11.91 -2.95 -1.38
C HIS A 96 -12.05 -1.79 -2.37
N ARG A 97 -11.29 -0.73 -2.16
CA ARG A 97 -11.20 0.45 -3.02
C ARG A 97 -9.73 0.76 -3.33
N GLY A 98 -9.46 1.15 -4.57
CA GLY A 98 -8.10 1.44 -5.01
C GLY A 98 -7.41 0.25 -5.68
N GLY A 99 -6.11 0.38 -5.95
CA GLY A 99 -5.34 -0.68 -6.61
C GLY A 99 -5.50 -0.77 -8.12
N TRP A 100 -6.16 0.20 -8.78
CA TRP A 100 -6.31 0.26 -10.24
C TRP A 100 -5.07 0.80 -10.94
N GLY A 101 -4.09 1.24 -10.17
CA GLY A 101 -2.83 1.79 -10.65
C GLY A 101 -2.89 3.29 -10.99
N PRO A 102 -1.72 3.89 -11.20
CA PRO A 102 -1.55 5.34 -11.18
C PRO A 102 -2.15 6.09 -12.38
N LEU A 103 -2.49 5.39 -13.46
CA LEU A 103 -3.16 6.02 -14.62
C LEU A 103 -4.67 6.15 -14.41
N LEU A 104 -5.26 5.24 -13.64
CA LEU A 104 -6.72 5.15 -13.49
C LEU A 104 -7.17 5.60 -12.10
N ASP A 105 -6.29 5.55 -11.11
CA ASP A 105 -6.63 5.73 -9.69
C ASP A 105 -5.40 6.23 -8.89
N ASP A 106 -5.15 5.63 -7.73
CA ASP A 106 -4.05 5.94 -6.80
C ASP A 106 -4.10 7.38 -6.26
N VAL A 107 -5.30 7.94 -6.13
CA VAL A 107 -5.51 9.30 -5.61
C VAL A 107 -4.88 9.45 -4.23
N GLY A 108 -4.17 10.56 -4.03
CA GLY A 108 -3.46 10.88 -2.79
C GLY A 108 -2.14 10.14 -2.58
N SER A 109 -1.76 9.20 -3.45
CA SER A 109 -0.49 8.47 -3.37
C SER A 109 0.73 9.35 -3.65
N ALA A 110 1.92 8.82 -3.39
CA ALA A 110 3.18 9.49 -3.74
C ALA A 110 3.31 9.74 -5.25
N TYR A 111 2.82 8.81 -6.08
CA TYR A 111 2.77 9.03 -7.53
C TYR A 111 1.85 10.20 -7.88
N TRP A 112 0.65 10.24 -7.29
CA TRP A 112 -0.32 11.32 -7.49
C TRP A 112 0.25 12.68 -7.05
N ILE A 113 0.91 12.75 -5.88
CA ILE A 113 1.58 13.97 -5.39
C ILE A 113 2.66 14.41 -6.38
N ALA A 114 3.47 13.49 -6.89
CA ALA A 114 4.51 13.81 -7.87
C ALA A 114 3.93 14.39 -9.18
N VAL A 115 2.84 13.81 -9.69
CA VAL A 115 2.13 14.33 -10.87
C VAL A 115 1.56 15.72 -10.60
N LYS A 116 0.92 15.95 -9.45
CA LYS A 116 0.39 17.26 -9.07
C LYS A 116 1.50 18.30 -8.94
N ALA A 117 2.63 17.93 -8.36
CA ALA A 117 3.79 18.83 -8.25
C ALA A 117 4.34 19.24 -9.62
N ILE A 118 4.46 18.31 -10.57
CA ILE A 118 4.89 18.65 -11.93
C ILE A 118 3.86 19.55 -12.61
N ARG A 119 2.57 19.30 -12.45
CA ARG A 119 1.52 20.16 -13.00
C ARG A 119 1.61 21.58 -12.42
N ALA A 120 1.79 21.72 -11.12
CA ALA A 120 1.98 23.01 -10.48
C ALA A 120 3.22 23.75 -11.01
N ALA A 121 4.32 23.05 -11.29
CA ALA A 121 5.50 23.63 -11.91
C ALA A 121 5.26 24.07 -13.37
N ILE A 122 4.43 23.35 -14.12
CA ILE A 122 4.01 23.73 -15.46
C ILE A 122 3.12 24.99 -15.40
N ASP A 123 2.14 25.03 -14.49
CA ASP A 123 1.24 26.16 -14.30
C ASP A 123 2.01 27.44 -13.89
N ASP A 124 3.04 27.33 -13.03
CA ASP A 124 3.95 28.42 -12.70
C ASP A 124 4.74 28.89 -13.92
N PHE A 125 5.28 27.97 -14.70
CA PHE A 125 6.05 28.28 -15.91
C PHE A 125 5.21 28.97 -16.97
N GLU A 126 3.97 28.52 -17.18
CA GLU A 126 3.03 29.11 -18.16
C GLU A 126 2.33 30.35 -17.63
N GLY A 127 2.46 30.67 -16.34
CA GLY A 127 1.81 31.83 -15.71
C GLY A 127 0.32 31.64 -15.47
N THR A 128 -0.16 30.42 -15.45
CA THR A 128 -1.56 30.05 -15.21
C THR A 128 -1.83 29.68 -13.74
N GLY A 129 -0.78 29.52 -12.94
CA GLY A 129 -0.83 29.19 -11.51
C GLY A 129 0.09 30.04 -10.64
N PRO A 130 0.08 29.82 -9.33
CA PRO A 130 0.92 30.52 -8.39
C PRO A 130 2.41 30.18 -8.59
N LYS A 131 3.29 31.12 -8.24
CA LYS A 131 4.73 30.88 -8.20
C LYS A 131 5.07 29.82 -7.17
N THR A 132 5.98 28.92 -7.54
CA THR A 132 6.39 27.81 -6.68
C THR A 132 7.88 27.48 -6.87
N ALA A 133 8.55 27.13 -5.77
CA ALA A 133 9.91 26.63 -5.80
C ALA A 133 10.01 25.19 -6.39
N ILE A 134 8.89 24.51 -6.61
CA ILE A 134 8.87 23.22 -7.29
C ILE A 134 9.52 23.32 -8.66
N THR A 135 9.24 24.39 -9.42
CA THR A 135 9.76 24.61 -10.78
C THR A 135 11.28 24.63 -10.79
N SER A 136 11.91 25.48 -9.97
CA SER A 136 13.38 25.58 -9.91
C SER A 136 14.01 24.30 -9.37
N THR A 137 13.41 23.68 -8.35
CA THR A 137 13.89 22.43 -7.76
C THR A 137 13.89 21.27 -8.77
N LEU A 138 12.84 21.14 -9.58
CA LEU A 138 12.77 20.12 -10.63
C LEU A 138 13.78 20.39 -11.74
N CYS A 139 13.94 21.66 -12.16
CA CYS A 139 14.94 22.03 -13.16
C CYS A 139 16.36 21.70 -12.71
N GLU A 140 16.70 21.95 -11.46
CA GLU A 140 17.99 21.60 -10.87
C GLU A 140 18.21 20.08 -10.81
N TRP A 141 17.23 19.31 -10.28
CA TRP A 141 17.39 17.88 -10.08
C TRP A 141 17.45 17.07 -11.36
N TYR A 142 16.81 17.55 -12.42
CA TYR A 142 16.81 16.89 -13.72
C TYR A 142 17.79 17.54 -14.71
N GLU A 143 18.56 18.56 -14.28
CA GLU A 143 19.54 19.28 -15.10
C GLU A 143 18.92 19.81 -16.40
N ILE A 144 17.69 20.34 -16.31
CA ILE A 144 16.92 20.89 -17.43
C ILE A 144 16.85 22.40 -17.37
N LYS A 145 16.91 23.05 -18.54
CA LYS A 145 16.90 24.52 -18.65
C LYS A 145 15.58 25.15 -18.15
N ASN A 146 14.49 24.48 -18.37
CA ASN A 146 13.14 24.84 -17.93
C ASN A 146 12.27 23.57 -17.82
N ILE A 147 11.04 23.70 -17.26
CA ILE A 147 10.18 22.57 -16.97
C ILE A 147 9.74 21.77 -18.21
N GLN A 148 9.79 22.36 -19.43
CA GLN A 148 9.51 21.64 -20.67
C GLN A 148 10.45 20.45 -20.89
N GLY A 149 11.69 20.53 -20.36
CA GLY A 149 12.66 19.43 -20.40
C GLY A 149 12.25 18.19 -19.62
N ILE A 150 11.19 18.25 -18.77
CA ILE A 150 10.67 17.08 -18.05
C ILE A 150 9.95 16.10 -18.98
N VAL A 151 9.43 16.56 -20.12
CA VAL A 151 8.60 15.76 -21.03
C VAL A 151 9.34 14.52 -21.55
N PRO A 152 10.53 14.59 -22.15
CA PRO A 152 11.23 13.41 -22.63
C PRO A 152 11.64 12.45 -21.49
N ILE A 153 11.75 12.93 -20.25
CA ILE A 153 12.06 12.11 -19.09
C ILE A 153 10.86 11.27 -18.69
N ILE A 154 9.67 11.88 -18.62
CA ILE A 154 8.42 11.22 -18.21
C ILE A 154 7.93 10.23 -19.27
N TYR A 155 8.09 10.59 -20.56
CA TYR A 155 7.65 9.76 -21.68
C TYR A 155 8.73 8.82 -22.21
N HIS A 156 9.85 8.69 -21.49
CA HIS A 156 10.87 7.72 -21.86
C HIS A 156 10.36 6.27 -21.74
N PRO A 157 10.65 5.35 -22.70
CA PRO A 157 10.19 3.96 -22.62
C PRO A 157 10.60 3.22 -21.35
N GLU A 158 11.74 3.58 -20.75
CA GLU A 158 12.24 3.01 -19.49
C GLU A 158 11.72 3.75 -18.24
N PHE A 159 10.70 4.59 -18.38
CA PHE A 159 10.14 5.33 -17.26
C PHE A 159 9.68 4.38 -16.15
N ASN A 160 10.25 4.55 -14.96
CA ASN A 160 9.95 3.71 -13.81
C ASN A 160 9.03 4.43 -12.83
N ARG A 161 7.78 3.97 -12.74
CA ARG A 161 6.74 4.56 -11.89
C ARG A 161 7.10 4.57 -10.39
N ALA A 162 7.76 3.50 -9.91
CA ALA A 162 8.17 3.44 -8.51
C ALA A 162 9.26 4.47 -8.20
N LYS A 163 10.25 4.61 -9.10
CA LYS A 163 11.27 5.66 -8.99
C LYS A 163 10.66 7.07 -9.07
N PHE A 164 9.64 7.25 -9.90
CA PHE A 164 8.92 8.52 -10.00
C PHE A 164 8.17 8.87 -8.72
N ALA A 165 7.54 7.93 -8.06
CA ALA A 165 6.86 8.15 -6.78
C ALA A 165 7.82 8.64 -5.66
N ILE A 166 9.12 8.33 -5.75
CA ILE A 166 10.15 8.84 -4.82
C ILE A 166 10.25 10.37 -4.89
N LEU A 167 9.87 10.98 -6.01
CA LEU A 167 9.85 12.44 -6.18
C LEU A 167 9.05 13.13 -5.07
N ALA A 168 7.92 12.57 -4.66
CA ALA A 168 7.10 13.13 -3.58
C ALA A 168 7.88 13.26 -2.27
N SER A 169 8.61 12.23 -1.86
CA SER A 169 9.42 12.28 -0.62
C SER A 169 10.63 13.21 -0.74
N ARG A 170 11.23 13.32 -1.93
CA ARG A 170 12.33 14.27 -2.19
C ARG A 170 11.83 15.70 -2.10
N LEU A 171 10.69 16.02 -2.73
CA LEU A 171 10.05 17.33 -2.64
C LEU A 171 9.62 17.67 -1.22
N ASP A 172 9.11 16.69 -0.46
CA ASP A 172 8.74 16.92 0.94
C ASP A 172 9.94 17.34 1.80
N LYS A 173 11.08 16.72 1.60
CA LYS A 173 12.33 17.08 2.28
C LYS A 173 12.82 18.48 1.89
N ALA A 174 12.72 18.84 0.61
CA ALA A 174 13.23 20.11 0.10
C ALA A 174 12.28 21.28 0.37
N LEU A 175 10.99 21.09 0.15
CA LEU A 175 9.98 22.14 0.05
C LEU A 175 8.85 22.06 1.07
N GLY A 176 8.74 20.93 1.78
CA GLY A 176 7.63 20.66 2.66
C GLY A 176 7.36 21.74 3.71
N ASN A 177 8.36 22.50 4.13
CA ASN A 177 8.19 23.59 5.11
C ASN A 177 8.25 24.99 4.51
N THR A 178 8.56 25.17 3.23
CA THR A 178 8.88 26.47 2.62
C THR A 178 8.02 26.83 1.42
N ASP A 179 7.35 25.84 0.79
CA ASP A 179 6.54 26.07 -0.40
C ASP A 179 5.06 25.78 -0.15
N ASP A 180 4.23 26.82 -0.19
CA ASP A 180 2.80 26.72 0.12
C ASP A 180 2.01 25.90 -0.91
N VAL A 181 2.47 25.91 -2.18
CA VAL A 181 1.85 25.12 -3.26
C VAL A 181 2.06 23.65 -2.99
N TYR A 182 3.30 23.25 -2.69
CA TYR A 182 3.59 21.86 -2.34
C TYR A 182 2.86 21.39 -1.07
N GLN A 183 2.80 22.25 -0.06
CA GLN A 183 2.03 22.00 1.15
C GLN A 183 0.54 21.81 0.86
N GLY A 184 -0.01 22.61 -0.05
CA GLY A 184 -1.39 22.48 -0.53
C GLY A 184 -1.66 21.13 -1.17
N ILE A 185 -0.77 20.67 -2.06
CA ILE A 185 -0.83 19.36 -2.70
C ILE A 185 -0.83 18.23 -1.66
N CYS A 186 0.03 18.32 -0.64
CA CYS A 186 0.08 17.31 0.42
C CYS A 186 -1.21 17.28 1.26
N ARG A 187 -1.79 18.45 1.60
CA ARG A 187 -3.09 18.50 2.29
C ARG A 187 -4.21 17.91 1.44
N GLU A 188 -4.27 18.28 0.16
CA GLU A 188 -5.23 17.71 -0.80
C GLU A 188 -5.13 16.18 -0.86
N ALA A 189 -3.90 15.64 -0.94
CA ALA A 189 -3.67 14.20 -0.93
C ALA A 189 -4.30 13.51 0.28
N GLY A 190 -4.06 14.04 1.49
CA GLY A 190 -4.64 13.48 2.72
C GLY A 190 -6.16 13.57 2.75
N THR A 191 -6.72 14.72 2.36
CA THR A 191 -8.16 14.93 2.27
C THR A 191 -8.84 13.94 1.33
N GLU A 192 -8.28 13.74 0.14
CA GLU A 192 -8.85 12.82 -0.85
C GLU A 192 -8.78 11.36 -0.38
N VAL A 193 -7.67 10.93 0.24
CA VAL A 193 -7.58 9.60 0.88
C VAL A 193 -8.62 9.46 1.99
N GLY A 194 -8.83 10.50 2.79
CA GLY A 194 -9.87 10.54 3.83
C GLY A 194 -11.28 10.34 3.25
N LYS A 195 -11.63 11.08 2.20
CA LYS A 195 -12.93 10.94 1.50
C LYS A 195 -13.12 9.54 0.92
N LEU A 196 -12.10 9.00 0.26
CA LEU A 196 -12.15 7.63 -0.27
C LEU A 196 -12.35 6.60 0.85
N THR A 197 -11.72 6.82 2.01
CA THR A 197 -11.88 5.95 3.18
C THR A 197 -13.31 6.01 3.72
N ILE A 198 -13.89 7.20 3.86
CA ILE A 198 -15.30 7.38 4.27
C ILE A 198 -16.24 6.61 3.35
N HIS A 199 -16.13 6.80 2.04
CA HIS A 199 -16.95 6.08 1.06
C HIS A 199 -16.78 4.56 1.14
N THR A 200 -15.55 4.08 1.39
CA THR A 200 -15.27 2.64 1.51
C THR A 200 -15.94 2.05 2.75
N VAL A 201 -15.87 2.76 3.88
CA VAL A 201 -16.53 2.38 5.13
C VAL A 201 -18.05 2.35 4.95
N GLU A 202 -18.65 3.41 4.42
CA GLU A 202 -20.10 3.48 4.19
C GLU A 202 -20.58 2.35 3.27
N LYS A 203 -19.82 2.05 2.21
CA LYS A 203 -20.14 0.96 1.29
C LYS A 203 -19.99 -0.42 1.92
N SER A 204 -19.07 -0.61 2.86
CA SER A 204 -18.87 -1.89 3.55
C SER A 204 -19.94 -2.21 4.59
N GLY A 205 -20.77 -1.22 4.96
CA GLY A 205 -21.73 -1.37 6.05
C GLY A 205 -21.11 -1.55 7.42
N LEU A 206 -19.82 -1.24 7.58
CA LEU A 206 -19.12 -1.35 8.86
C LEU A 206 -19.65 -0.30 9.84
N ASP A 207 -20.32 -0.77 10.90
CA ASP A 207 -20.90 0.07 11.96
C ASP A 207 -20.29 -0.28 13.32
N ILE A 208 -19.13 0.29 13.61
CA ILE A 208 -18.43 0.16 14.89
C ILE A 208 -17.90 1.52 15.35
N SER A 209 -18.00 1.80 16.65
CA SER A 209 -17.53 3.05 17.22
C SER A 209 -16.87 2.82 18.59
N PRO A 210 -15.65 3.35 18.82
CA PRO A 210 -14.80 4.03 17.84
C PRO A 210 -14.29 3.06 16.76
N MET A 211 -14.20 3.54 15.51
CA MET A 211 -13.79 2.74 14.35
C MET A 211 -12.28 2.55 14.34
N PRO A 212 -11.77 1.31 14.34
CA PRO A 212 -10.33 1.06 14.20
C PRO A 212 -9.91 1.27 12.74
N VAL A 213 -9.06 2.26 12.53
CA VAL A 213 -8.47 2.59 11.23
C VAL A 213 -6.97 2.43 11.32
N PHE A 214 -6.46 1.44 10.59
CA PHE A 214 -5.04 1.20 10.45
C PHE A 214 -4.54 1.88 9.18
N PHE A 215 -3.40 2.58 9.28
CA PHE A 215 -2.82 3.24 8.12
C PHE A 215 -1.36 2.86 7.93
N SER A 216 -0.95 2.76 6.67
CA SER A 216 0.42 2.45 6.26
C SER A 216 0.78 3.12 4.93
N GLY A 217 2.03 2.95 4.51
CA GLY A 217 2.55 3.59 3.29
C GLY A 217 3.18 4.95 3.55
N GLY A 218 4.20 5.26 2.75
CA GLY A 218 5.10 6.40 2.99
C GLY A 218 4.41 7.76 3.06
N VAL A 219 3.31 7.96 2.36
CA VAL A 219 2.57 9.24 2.40
C VAL A 219 1.97 9.47 3.78
N LEU A 220 1.19 8.51 4.30
CA LEU A 220 0.54 8.67 5.61
C LEU A 220 1.51 8.50 6.79
N LEU A 221 2.62 7.79 6.63
CA LEU A 221 3.59 7.60 7.72
C LEU A 221 4.54 8.77 7.89
N PHE A 222 4.95 9.43 6.81
CA PHE A 222 6.04 10.39 6.83
C PHE A 222 5.64 11.81 6.40
N ASN A 223 4.56 12.00 5.63
CA ASN A 223 4.06 13.33 5.30
C ASN A 223 3.03 13.80 6.32
N ARG A 224 3.47 14.61 7.28
CA ARG A 224 2.62 15.09 8.37
C ARG A 224 1.39 15.87 7.91
N ARG A 225 1.48 16.57 6.77
CA ARG A 225 0.36 17.38 6.25
C ARG A 225 -0.71 16.49 5.67
N ALA A 226 -0.30 15.49 4.88
CA ALA A 226 -1.23 14.51 4.36
C ALA A 226 -1.87 13.69 5.50
N GLN A 227 -1.09 13.23 6.47
CA GLN A 227 -1.60 12.50 7.63
C GLN A 227 -2.62 13.32 8.43
N LYS A 228 -2.30 14.60 8.71
CA LYS A 228 -3.20 15.48 9.46
C LYS A 228 -4.52 15.72 8.71
N ALA A 229 -4.45 16.05 7.42
CA ALA A 229 -5.65 16.27 6.61
C ALA A 229 -6.50 14.99 6.48
N PHE A 230 -5.87 13.83 6.35
CA PHE A 230 -6.53 12.52 6.38
C PHE A 230 -7.29 12.31 7.70
N GLU A 231 -6.63 12.52 8.83
CA GLU A 231 -7.25 12.37 10.16
C GLU A 231 -8.41 13.35 10.36
N GLU A 232 -8.22 14.62 10.03
CA GLU A 232 -9.26 15.66 10.13
C GLU A 232 -10.49 15.27 9.31
N THR A 233 -10.30 14.85 8.05
CA THR A 233 -11.39 14.41 7.18
C THR A 233 -12.16 13.21 7.75
N LEU A 234 -11.47 12.22 8.32
CA LEU A 234 -12.16 11.09 8.95
C LEU A 234 -12.96 11.48 10.17
N ARG A 235 -12.43 12.39 11.01
CA ARG A 235 -13.07 12.86 12.25
C ARG A 235 -14.30 13.71 12.01
N GLU A 236 -14.46 14.28 10.82
CA GLU A 236 -15.71 14.96 10.42
C GLU A 236 -16.90 13.98 10.36
N ARG A 237 -16.63 12.70 10.13
CA ARG A 237 -17.69 11.69 9.88
C ARG A 237 -17.75 10.60 10.95
N PHE A 238 -16.63 10.19 11.52
CA PHE A 238 -16.52 9.05 12.42
C PHE A 238 -15.69 9.37 13.67
N GLN A 239 -16.03 8.71 14.77
CA GLN A 239 -15.06 8.56 15.88
C GLN A 239 -14.06 7.49 15.48
N VAL A 240 -12.79 7.84 15.30
CA VAL A 240 -11.76 6.91 14.80
C VAL A 240 -10.63 6.69 15.82
N MET A 241 -10.16 5.46 15.89
CA MET A 241 -8.89 5.09 16.51
C MET A 241 -7.87 4.83 15.40
N LEU A 242 -6.94 5.77 15.24
CA LEU A 242 -5.88 5.68 14.22
C LEU A 242 -4.67 4.98 14.80
N SER A 243 -4.18 3.97 14.11
CA SER A 243 -2.94 3.25 14.49
C SER A 243 -2.23 2.68 13.26
N GLN A 244 -0.97 2.28 13.45
CA GLN A 244 -0.24 1.50 12.46
C GLN A 244 -0.47 0.01 12.68
N PRO A 245 -0.40 -0.83 11.62
CA PRO A 245 -0.42 -2.28 11.76
C PRO A 245 0.66 -2.77 12.71
N ARG A 246 0.33 -3.72 13.59
CA ARG A 246 1.30 -4.36 14.50
C ARG A 246 2.25 -5.29 13.78
N LEU A 247 1.81 -5.87 12.66
CA LEU A 247 2.53 -6.88 11.90
C LEU A 247 2.77 -6.39 10.47
N PRO A 248 3.89 -6.77 9.85
CA PRO A 248 4.12 -6.57 8.43
C PRO A 248 3.18 -7.43 7.58
N THR A 249 2.89 -6.98 6.36
CA THR A 249 1.96 -7.64 5.43
C THR A 249 2.26 -9.13 5.20
N VAL A 250 3.54 -9.52 5.16
CA VAL A 250 3.94 -10.92 4.98
C VAL A 250 3.39 -11.82 6.09
N LEU A 251 3.35 -11.36 7.33
CA LEU A 251 2.77 -12.12 8.44
C LEU A 251 1.24 -12.19 8.35
N GLY A 252 0.59 -11.23 7.72
CA GLY A 252 -0.83 -11.34 7.39
C GLY A 252 -1.10 -12.50 6.42
N SER A 253 -0.22 -12.73 5.44
CA SER A 253 -0.28 -13.90 4.57
C SER A 253 -0.14 -15.22 5.35
N THR A 254 0.81 -15.28 6.29
CA THR A 254 0.99 -16.42 7.21
C THR A 254 -0.27 -16.67 8.05
N MET A 255 -0.85 -15.60 8.61
CA MET A 255 -2.08 -15.70 9.41
C MET A 255 -3.27 -16.21 8.60
N LEU A 256 -3.40 -15.83 7.33
CA LEU A 256 -4.44 -16.36 6.44
C LEU A 256 -4.30 -17.88 6.27
N ALA A 257 -3.08 -18.38 6.06
CA ALA A 257 -2.83 -19.82 5.97
C ALA A 257 -3.14 -20.56 7.29
N LEU A 258 -2.74 -19.99 8.42
CA LEU A 258 -3.01 -20.56 9.75
C LEU A 258 -4.51 -20.64 10.04
N ARG A 259 -5.27 -19.60 9.74
CA ARG A 259 -6.73 -19.60 9.89
C ARG A 259 -7.42 -20.67 9.05
N GLU A 260 -7.00 -20.85 7.80
CA GLU A 260 -7.52 -21.90 6.93
C GLU A 260 -7.16 -23.32 7.40
N ALA A 261 -6.05 -23.45 8.11
CA ALA A 261 -5.67 -24.68 8.79
C ALA A 261 -6.42 -24.89 10.12
N GLY A 262 -7.35 -24.00 10.49
CA GLY A 262 -8.13 -24.09 11.73
C GLY A 262 -7.39 -23.60 12.98
N VAL A 263 -6.27 -22.89 12.81
CA VAL A 263 -5.50 -22.33 13.92
C VAL A 263 -6.11 -21.01 14.38
N GLU A 264 -6.44 -20.91 15.66
CA GLU A 264 -6.91 -19.67 16.26
C GLU A 264 -5.78 -18.65 16.37
N ILE A 265 -6.05 -17.41 15.94
CA ILE A 265 -5.09 -16.31 16.02
C ILE A 265 -5.19 -15.63 17.38
N THR A 266 -4.40 -16.11 18.31
CA THR A 266 -4.28 -15.54 19.67
C THR A 266 -3.21 -14.45 19.74
N ASP A 267 -3.29 -13.54 20.72
CA ASP A 267 -2.24 -12.52 20.95
C ASP A 267 -0.86 -13.15 21.15
N LYS A 268 -0.78 -14.29 21.85
CA LYS A 268 0.45 -15.05 22.03
C LYS A 268 1.06 -15.49 20.69
N LEU A 269 0.24 -16.00 19.78
CA LEU A 269 0.68 -16.40 18.45
C LEU A 269 1.16 -15.18 17.64
N VAL A 270 0.45 -14.06 17.72
CA VAL A 270 0.83 -12.79 17.08
C VAL A 270 2.21 -12.33 17.55
N ASP A 271 2.46 -12.36 18.87
CA ASP A 271 3.75 -11.98 19.45
C ASP A 271 4.88 -12.93 19.03
N GLN A 272 4.60 -14.24 18.97
CA GLN A 272 5.54 -15.25 18.47
C GLN A 272 5.90 -15.02 16.99
N LEU A 273 4.91 -14.81 16.14
CA LEU A 273 5.13 -14.51 14.70
C LEU A 273 5.97 -13.26 14.52
N ASN A 274 5.68 -12.21 15.27
CA ASN A 274 6.41 -10.96 15.18
C ASN A 274 7.87 -11.09 15.65
N SER A 275 8.12 -11.80 16.72
CA SER A 275 9.47 -12.04 17.23
C SER A 275 10.30 -12.90 16.26
N THR A 276 9.70 -13.95 15.70
CA THR A 276 10.36 -14.81 14.69
C THR A 276 10.72 -14.00 13.44
N TYR A 277 9.80 -13.16 12.96
CA TYR A 277 10.04 -12.32 11.79
C TYR A 277 11.19 -11.33 12.01
N ARG A 278 11.24 -10.66 13.18
CA ARG A 278 12.33 -9.72 13.49
C ARG A 278 13.70 -10.40 13.51
N ASN A 279 13.78 -11.59 14.08
CA ASN A 279 15.03 -12.35 14.10
C ASN A 279 15.52 -12.68 12.68
N VAL A 280 14.61 -13.04 11.76
CA VAL A 280 14.95 -13.32 10.36
C VAL A 280 15.35 -12.05 9.62
N ASP A 281 14.65 -10.94 9.82
CA ASP A 281 14.94 -9.64 9.17
C ASP A 281 16.30 -9.07 9.62
N GLU A 282 16.70 -9.28 10.87
CA GLU A 282 18.04 -8.92 11.37
C GLU A 282 19.14 -9.79 10.75
N LEU A 283 18.91 -11.10 10.60
CA LEU A 283 19.89 -12.02 9.99
C LEU A 283 20.11 -11.77 8.50
N THR A 284 19.11 -11.22 7.80
CA THR A 284 19.20 -10.95 6.35
C THR A 284 19.80 -9.57 6.03
N LYS A 285 19.95 -8.71 7.01
CA LYS A 285 20.53 -7.36 6.86
C LYS A 285 22.02 -7.27 7.25
N GLY A 286 22.58 -8.33 7.79
CA GLY A 286 24.02 -8.47 8.11
C GLY A 286 24.77 -9.16 7.00
#